data_df3ddf56215313cdb7a702121e082c6f
#
_entry.id   df3ddf56215313cdb7a702121e082c6f
#
_cell.length_a   1.000
_cell.length_b   1.000
_cell.length_c   1.000
_cell.angle_alpha   90.00
_cell.angle_beta   90.00
_cell.angle_gamma   90.00
#
_symmetry.space_group_name_H-M   'P 1'
#
loop_
_entity.id
_entity.type
_entity.pdbx_description
1 polymer ?
#
loop_
_entity_poly.entity_id
_entity_poly.type
_entity_poly.pdbx_seq_one_letter_code
_entity_poly.pdbx_strand_id
1 'polypeptide(L)'
;MGENTGFALVNNSIHENQNGAIFLNGEISNGVIEGNRIENSSGARNLTAGLVLCSMPIEDIETAYNPFPDEMLYDILQSPHQLVVRGNTVAQNHSSGIYSESGYLNYYVENTIYKNEKEGMCLDYGSFGNYITGCEIRQNGGRNRMSDEDLEADFILDQGRMADGSSPAKLPGISLDNTAYNTIYGNIVRDNYGSGIKAVRSAFSNTILCNQIIDNNRGASDTFHFFGIELSTDLNADEAVQGLDFTPCYENIIARNTISGGHYAGVFMGEDAFMNDIFDNTFMDCTDWAMESLSEKYSSTLNNMANMPTRGIELSNGQG
;
A
#
# COMPACT_ATOMS: atom_id res chain seq x y z
N MET A 1 -27.91 -0.96 -12.79
CA MET A 1 -26.80 -1.87 -13.14
C MET A 1 -27.09 -3.20 -12.46
N GLY A 2 -26.84 -4.35 -13.07
CA GLY A 2 -27.13 -5.64 -12.44
C GLY A 2 -25.94 -6.10 -11.61
N GLU A 3 -26.23 -6.62 -10.42
CA GLU A 3 -25.22 -7.33 -9.62
C GLU A 3 -24.62 -8.46 -10.44
N ASN A 4 -23.30 -8.52 -10.53
CA ASN A 4 -22.60 -9.63 -11.16
C ASN A 4 -22.01 -10.53 -10.06
N THR A 5 -22.69 -11.61 -9.77
CA THR A 5 -22.34 -12.52 -8.67
C THR A 5 -21.89 -13.88 -9.18
N GLY A 6 -20.89 -14.47 -8.54
CA GLY A 6 -20.51 -15.87 -8.78
C GLY A 6 -19.76 -16.13 -10.09
N PHE A 7 -18.76 -15.31 -10.42
CA PHE A 7 -17.88 -15.56 -11.58
C PHE A 7 -16.58 -16.28 -11.18
N ALA A 8 -15.90 -16.86 -12.18
CA ALA A 8 -14.57 -17.43 -12.00
C ALA A 8 -13.65 -17.06 -13.17
N LEU A 9 -12.47 -16.54 -12.85
CA LEU A 9 -11.35 -16.33 -13.76
C LEU A 9 -10.21 -17.25 -13.30
N VAL A 10 -10.02 -18.39 -13.96
CA VAL A 10 -9.14 -19.43 -13.46
C VAL A 10 -8.14 -19.88 -14.51
N ASN A 11 -6.86 -19.93 -14.13
CA ASN A 11 -5.76 -20.46 -14.94
C ASN A 11 -5.60 -19.78 -16.32
N ASN A 12 -5.83 -18.48 -16.40
CA ASN A 12 -5.61 -17.72 -17.63
C ASN A 12 -4.17 -17.18 -17.68
N SER A 13 -3.67 -17.01 -18.90
CA SER A 13 -2.46 -16.25 -19.20
C SER A 13 -2.86 -14.94 -19.88
N ILE A 14 -2.66 -13.83 -19.18
CA ILE A 14 -3.10 -12.48 -19.59
C ILE A 14 -1.86 -11.61 -19.61
N HIS A 15 -1.43 -11.19 -20.78
CA HIS A 15 -0.16 -10.46 -20.93
C HIS A 15 -0.18 -9.44 -22.07
N GLU A 16 0.75 -8.49 -22.00
CA GLU A 16 0.97 -7.47 -23.03
C GLU A 16 -0.25 -6.62 -23.35
N ASN A 17 -1.10 -6.34 -22.37
CA ASN A 17 -2.25 -5.47 -22.55
C ASN A 17 -1.83 -4.00 -22.47
N GLN A 18 -2.49 -3.11 -23.21
CA GLN A 18 -2.11 -1.70 -23.26
C GLN A 18 -2.62 -0.87 -22.06
N ASN A 19 -3.71 -1.29 -21.41
CA ASN A 19 -4.33 -0.53 -20.32
C ASN A 19 -4.78 -1.43 -19.18
N GLY A 20 -3.82 -2.12 -18.55
CA GLY A 20 -4.12 -3.10 -17.50
C GLY A 20 -4.60 -4.44 -18.06
N ALA A 21 -4.77 -5.44 -17.21
CA ALA A 21 -5.07 -6.80 -17.64
C ALA A 21 -6.48 -7.26 -17.23
N ILE A 22 -6.83 -7.11 -15.96
CA ILE A 22 -8.15 -7.46 -15.43
C ILE A 22 -8.73 -6.22 -14.75
N PHE A 23 -9.92 -5.84 -15.15
CA PHE A 23 -10.62 -4.68 -14.63
C PHE A 23 -12.02 -5.08 -14.15
N LEU A 24 -12.25 -5.00 -12.85
CA LEU A 24 -13.53 -5.26 -12.21
C LEU A 24 -14.10 -3.95 -11.68
N ASN A 25 -15.18 -3.50 -12.27
CA ASN A 25 -15.81 -2.23 -11.95
C ASN A 25 -17.28 -2.42 -11.54
N GLY A 26 -17.66 -1.78 -10.45
CA GLY A 26 -19.00 -1.80 -9.92
C GLY A 26 -19.29 -2.97 -8.97
N GLU A 27 -20.53 -3.21 -8.68
CA GLU A 27 -21.00 -4.22 -7.73
C GLU A 27 -20.78 -5.64 -8.26
N ILE A 28 -19.59 -6.17 -7.99
CA ILE A 28 -19.16 -7.51 -8.37
C ILE A 28 -18.83 -8.30 -7.10
N SER A 29 -19.47 -9.42 -6.90
CA SER A 29 -19.29 -10.18 -5.65
C SER A 29 -19.21 -11.69 -5.82
N ASN A 30 -18.73 -12.37 -4.78
CA ASN A 30 -18.66 -13.82 -4.70
C ASN A 30 -17.93 -14.47 -5.88
N GLY A 31 -16.93 -13.80 -6.43
CA GLY A 31 -16.12 -14.28 -7.54
C GLY A 31 -14.79 -14.87 -7.10
N VAL A 32 -14.20 -15.66 -7.98
CA VAL A 32 -12.88 -16.26 -7.78
C VAL A 32 -11.96 -15.88 -8.94
N ILE A 33 -10.76 -15.36 -8.58
CA ILE A 33 -9.66 -15.09 -9.51
C ILE A 33 -8.48 -15.96 -9.06
N GLU A 34 -8.23 -17.06 -9.75
CA GLU A 34 -7.32 -18.10 -9.24
C GLU A 34 -6.33 -18.59 -10.29
N GLY A 35 -5.06 -18.72 -9.87
CA GLY A 35 -4.03 -19.37 -10.68
C GLY A 35 -3.73 -18.64 -12.00
N ASN A 36 -4.09 -17.37 -12.13
CA ASN A 36 -3.84 -16.61 -13.35
C ASN A 36 -2.40 -16.07 -13.36
N ARG A 37 -1.86 -15.96 -14.57
CA ARG A 37 -0.62 -15.25 -14.84
C ARG A 37 -0.93 -13.93 -15.53
N ILE A 38 -0.65 -12.82 -14.85
CA ILE A 38 -1.01 -11.46 -15.23
C ILE A 38 0.28 -10.64 -15.35
N GLU A 39 0.73 -10.40 -16.57
CA GLU A 39 2.07 -9.85 -16.78
C GLU A 39 2.17 -8.82 -17.91
N ASN A 40 3.16 -7.93 -17.80
CA ASN A 40 3.57 -6.99 -18.85
C ASN A 40 2.44 -6.12 -19.39
N SER A 41 1.48 -5.74 -18.55
CA SER A 41 0.48 -4.76 -18.97
C SER A 41 1.09 -3.37 -18.91
N SER A 42 0.87 -2.59 -19.95
CA SER A 42 1.31 -1.19 -20.05
C SER A 42 0.22 -0.24 -19.57
N GLY A 43 0.60 0.99 -19.29
CA GLY A 43 -0.28 2.02 -18.75
C GLY A 43 0.18 2.41 -17.34
N ALA A 44 0.41 3.70 -17.14
CA ALA A 44 1.04 4.20 -15.92
C ALA A 44 0.04 4.59 -14.83
N ARG A 45 -1.24 4.63 -15.14
CA ARG A 45 -2.30 5.01 -14.20
C ARG A 45 -2.64 3.87 -13.23
N ASN A 46 -3.12 4.20 -12.03
CA ASN A 46 -3.53 3.20 -11.04
C ASN A 46 -4.58 2.23 -11.60
N LEU A 47 -5.53 2.74 -12.36
CA LEU A 47 -6.56 1.95 -13.05
C LEU A 47 -6.05 1.09 -14.21
N THR A 48 -4.77 1.12 -14.49
CA THR A 48 -4.13 0.24 -15.46
C THR A 48 -3.21 -0.81 -14.80
N ALA A 49 -3.43 -1.07 -13.52
CA ALA A 49 -2.75 -2.13 -12.78
C ALA A 49 -2.96 -3.52 -13.41
N GLY A 50 -2.19 -4.48 -13.01
CA GLY A 50 -2.39 -5.87 -13.45
C GLY A 50 -3.79 -6.37 -13.13
N LEU A 51 -4.25 -6.17 -11.90
CA LEU A 51 -5.63 -6.40 -11.48
C LEU A 51 -6.18 -5.15 -10.82
N VAL A 52 -7.32 -4.66 -11.31
CA VAL A 52 -8.03 -3.50 -10.76
C VAL A 52 -9.40 -3.92 -10.24
N LEU A 53 -9.72 -3.48 -9.02
CA LEU A 53 -11.03 -3.54 -8.41
C LEU A 53 -11.44 -2.10 -8.09
N CYS A 54 -12.49 -1.58 -8.72
CA CYS A 54 -12.96 -0.23 -8.42
C CYS A 54 -14.49 -0.10 -8.61
N SER A 55 -15.05 0.96 -8.03
CA SER A 55 -16.49 1.24 -8.14
C SER A 55 -16.81 2.42 -9.05
N MET A 56 -15.82 3.20 -9.43
CA MET A 56 -16.06 4.48 -10.10
C MET A 56 -16.24 4.35 -11.59
N PRO A 57 -17.10 5.19 -12.21
CA PRO A 57 -17.05 5.44 -13.63
C PRO A 57 -15.65 6.00 -13.98
N ILE A 58 -15.03 5.46 -15.01
CA ILE A 58 -13.69 5.89 -15.47
C ILE A 58 -13.64 7.41 -15.76
N GLU A 59 -14.77 8.02 -16.02
CA GLU A 59 -14.92 9.44 -16.36
C GLU A 59 -14.88 10.37 -15.12
N ASP A 60 -15.14 9.85 -13.93
CA ASP A 60 -15.28 10.66 -12.70
C ASP A 60 -14.02 10.68 -11.81
N ILE A 61 -13.02 9.87 -12.13
CA ILE A 61 -11.82 9.68 -11.32
C ILE A 61 -10.95 10.95 -11.19
N GLU A 62 -11.05 11.85 -12.16
CA GLU A 62 -10.28 13.10 -12.16
C GLU A 62 -10.84 14.17 -11.19
N THR A 63 -12.03 13.97 -10.64
CA THR A 63 -12.71 15.00 -9.83
C THR A 63 -13.01 14.59 -8.37
N ALA A 64 -12.78 13.36 -7.99
CA ALA A 64 -13.20 12.84 -6.70
C ALA A 64 -12.13 12.96 -5.60
N TYR A 65 -11.78 14.18 -5.25
CA TYR A 65 -11.07 14.47 -4.00
C TYR A 65 -12.04 15.08 -2.99
N ASN A 66 -12.73 14.23 -2.26
CA ASN A 66 -13.45 14.70 -1.07
C ASN A 66 -13.42 13.61 0.02
N PRO A 67 -12.82 13.87 1.19
CA PRO A 67 -12.82 12.90 2.27
C PRO A 67 -14.23 12.75 2.83
N PHE A 68 -14.83 11.59 2.60
CA PHE A 68 -16.04 11.05 3.25
C PHE A 68 -17.31 11.93 3.26
N PRO A 69 -17.89 12.32 2.14
CA PRO A 69 -19.32 12.66 2.13
C PRO A 69 -20.19 11.39 2.20
N ASP A 70 -21.45 11.56 2.58
CA ASP A 70 -22.42 10.47 2.65
C ASP A 70 -22.56 9.68 1.32
N GLU A 71 -22.23 10.31 0.20
CA GLU A 71 -22.16 9.72 -1.14
C GLU A 71 -21.09 8.64 -1.25
N MET A 72 -19.95 8.77 -0.54
CA MET A 72 -18.88 7.80 -0.56
C MET A 72 -19.27 6.44 0.03
N LEU A 73 -20.12 6.43 1.06
CA LEU A 73 -20.61 5.18 1.62
C LEU A 73 -21.46 4.40 0.59
N TYR A 74 -22.15 5.11 -0.27
CA TYR A 74 -22.93 4.52 -1.35
C TYR A 74 -22.03 3.92 -2.44
N ASP A 75 -20.95 4.61 -2.78
CA ASP A 75 -19.97 4.13 -3.76
C ASP A 75 -19.21 2.90 -3.24
N ILE A 76 -18.83 2.87 -1.98
CA ILE A 76 -18.20 1.70 -1.35
C ILE A 76 -19.11 0.48 -1.46
N LEU A 77 -20.40 0.60 -1.20
CA LEU A 77 -21.35 -0.52 -1.28
C LEU A 77 -21.53 -1.06 -2.70
N GLN A 78 -21.16 -0.29 -3.72
CA GLN A 78 -21.20 -0.71 -5.12
C GLN A 78 -19.83 -1.24 -5.63
N SER A 79 -18.84 -1.36 -4.78
CA SER A 79 -17.50 -1.82 -5.14
C SER A 79 -17.37 -3.34 -5.15
N PRO A 80 -16.36 -3.88 -5.82
CA PRO A 80 -16.07 -5.30 -5.81
C PRO A 80 -15.82 -5.82 -4.38
N HIS A 81 -16.54 -6.85 -3.99
CA HIS A 81 -16.49 -7.37 -2.62
C HIS A 81 -16.65 -8.89 -2.53
N GLN A 82 -16.22 -9.44 -1.39
CA GLN A 82 -16.28 -10.88 -1.11
C GLN A 82 -15.66 -11.75 -2.23
N LEU A 83 -14.63 -11.21 -2.87
CA LEU A 83 -13.86 -11.92 -3.89
C LEU A 83 -12.75 -12.74 -3.25
N VAL A 84 -12.41 -13.85 -3.87
CA VAL A 84 -11.22 -14.63 -3.56
C VAL A 84 -10.22 -14.49 -4.71
N VAL A 85 -9.12 -13.79 -4.45
CA VAL A 85 -8.00 -13.60 -5.37
C VAL A 85 -6.84 -14.45 -4.86
N ARG A 86 -6.60 -15.63 -5.44
CA ARG A 86 -5.63 -16.56 -4.87
C ARG A 86 -4.70 -17.20 -5.88
N GLY A 87 -3.46 -17.45 -5.43
CA GLY A 87 -2.48 -18.22 -6.21
C GLY A 87 -2.14 -17.58 -7.56
N ASN A 88 -2.38 -16.30 -7.75
CA ASN A 88 -2.06 -15.61 -9.00
C ASN A 88 -0.60 -15.16 -9.00
N THR A 89 -0.02 -15.12 -10.20
CA THR A 89 1.23 -14.42 -10.48
C THR A 89 0.91 -13.08 -11.14
N VAL A 90 1.27 -11.97 -10.50
CA VAL A 90 1.03 -10.61 -11.01
C VAL A 90 2.36 -9.87 -11.12
N ALA A 91 2.87 -9.68 -12.33
CA ALA A 91 4.25 -9.25 -12.48
C ALA A 91 4.51 -8.33 -13.66
N GLN A 92 5.56 -7.52 -13.53
CA GLN A 92 6.12 -6.70 -14.62
C GLN A 92 5.11 -5.76 -15.27
N ASN A 93 4.08 -5.34 -14.53
CA ASN A 93 3.13 -4.36 -15.01
C ASN A 93 3.70 -2.95 -14.81
N HIS A 94 3.36 -2.02 -15.71
CA HIS A 94 3.82 -0.62 -15.66
C HIS A 94 3.12 0.23 -14.60
N SER A 95 2.15 -0.32 -13.92
CA SER A 95 1.47 0.26 -12.77
C SER A 95 1.60 -0.69 -11.57
N SER A 96 0.71 -0.59 -10.61
CA SER A 96 0.65 -1.52 -9.47
C SER A 96 0.34 -2.94 -9.93
N GLY A 97 0.76 -3.93 -9.17
CA GLY A 97 0.36 -5.31 -9.44
C GLY A 97 -1.14 -5.48 -9.24
N ILE A 98 -1.63 -5.18 -8.04
CA ILE A 98 -3.04 -5.18 -7.68
C ILE A 98 -3.41 -3.80 -7.13
N TYR A 99 -4.45 -3.20 -7.67
CA TYR A 99 -5.02 -1.95 -7.20
C TYR A 99 -6.49 -2.16 -6.81
N SER A 100 -6.84 -1.82 -5.59
CA SER A 100 -8.20 -1.93 -5.07
C SER A 100 -8.65 -0.59 -4.53
N GLU A 101 -9.58 0.03 -5.21
CA GLU A 101 -10.24 1.27 -4.82
C GLU A 101 -11.64 0.97 -4.29
N SER A 102 -11.88 1.31 -3.04
CA SER A 102 -13.13 1.02 -2.34
C SER A 102 -13.53 -0.46 -2.24
N GLY A 103 -12.66 -1.40 -2.64
CA GLY A 103 -12.97 -2.84 -2.52
C GLY A 103 -13.05 -3.30 -1.07
N TYR A 104 -14.04 -4.13 -0.73
CA TYR A 104 -14.23 -4.54 0.66
C TYR A 104 -14.47 -6.04 0.86
N LEU A 105 -14.06 -6.53 2.01
CA LEU A 105 -14.19 -7.94 2.40
C LEU A 105 -13.61 -8.93 1.38
N ASN A 106 -12.60 -8.51 0.62
CA ASN A 106 -11.91 -9.36 -0.35
C ASN A 106 -10.79 -10.14 0.32
N TYR A 107 -10.52 -11.33 -0.20
CA TYR A 107 -9.47 -12.23 0.28
C TYR A 107 -8.37 -12.36 -0.78
N TYR A 108 -7.19 -11.85 -0.49
CA TYR A 108 -5.99 -11.98 -1.33
C TYR A 108 -5.08 -13.03 -0.70
N VAL A 109 -5.00 -14.21 -1.30
CA VAL A 109 -4.39 -15.38 -0.67
C VAL A 109 -3.30 -15.97 -1.57
N GLU A 110 -2.12 -16.17 -1.02
CA GLU A 110 -1.01 -16.89 -1.70
C GLU A 110 -0.68 -16.36 -3.11
N ASN A 111 -0.84 -15.06 -3.34
CA ASN A 111 -0.44 -14.44 -4.60
C ASN A 111 1.07 -14.14 -4.61
N THR A 112 1.69 -14.24 -5.78
CA THR A 112 3.07 -13.83 -6.02
C THR A 112 3.07 -12.56 -6.87
N ILE A 113 3.50 -11.44 -6.29
CA ILE A 113 3.39 -10.09 -6.89
C ILE A 113 4.79 -9.49 -6.97
N TYR A 114 5.31 -9.29 -8.19
CA TYR A 114 6.70 -8.87 -8.30
C TYR A 114 7.03 -8.03 -9.53
N LYS A 115 8.04 -7.18 -9.38
CA LYS A 115 8.59 -6.32 -10.46
C LYS A 115 7.56 -5.44 -11.15
N ASN A 116 6.49 -5.06 -10.46
CA ASN A 116 5.60 -4.04 -10.95
C ASN A 116 6.25 -2.67 -10.73
N GLU A 117 6.03 -1.73 -11.63
CA GLU A 117 6.73 -0.43 -11.60
C GLU A 117 6.23 0.48 -10.48
N LYS A 118 4.97 0.31 -10.07
CA LYS A 118 4.39 0.92 -8.87
C LYS A 118 4.35 -0.10 -7.70
N GLU A 119 3.44 0.08 -6.79
CA GLU A 119 3.26 -0.81 -5.63
C GLU A 119 3.05 -2.27 -6.08
N GLY A 120 3.46 -3.20 -5.25
CA GLY A 120 3.01 -4.57 -5.45
C GLY A 120 1.51 -4.65 -5.29
N MET A 121 0.98 -4.08 -4.22
CA MET A 121 -0.43 -4.02 -3.91
C MET A 121 -0.79 -2.67 -3.30
N CYS A 122 -1.84 -2.05 -3.81
CA CYS A 122 -2.40 -0.81 -3.29
C CYS A 122 -3.87 -1.02 -2.92
N LEU A 123 -4.20 -0.82 -1.67
CA LEU A 123 -5.57 -0.63 -1.20
C LEU A 123 -5.77 0.86 -1.00
N ASP A 124 -6.76 1.43 -1.64
CA ASP A 124 -6.97 2.86 -1.71
C ASP A 124 -8.44 3.23 -1.48
N TYR A 125 -8.67 4.48 -1.19
CA TYR A 125 -9.95 5.18 -1.21
C TYR A 125 -11.11 4.42 -0.57
N GLY A 126 -11.03 4.19 0.76
CA GLY A 126 -12.07 3.53 1.51
C GLY A 126 -12.11 2.00 1.39
N SER A 127 -11.10 1.38 0.84
CA SER A 127 -10.99 -0.08 0.90
C SER A 127 -10.98 -0.57 2.35
N PHE A 128 -11.89 -1.48 2.71
CA PHE A 128 -11.99 -1.91 4.10
C PHE A 128 -12.26 -3.41 4.27
N GLY A 129 -11.83 -3.93 5.44
CA GLY A 129 -12.12 -5.31 5.83
C GLY A 129 -11.51 -6.36 4.93
N ASN A 130 -10.52 -6.01 4.10
CA ASN A 130 -9.84 -6.96 3.23
C ASN A 130 -8.82 -7.79 4.01
N TYR A 131 -8.57 -8.99 3.54
CA TYR A 131 -7.64 -9.94 4.13
C TYR A 131 -6.55 -10.34 3.15
N ILE A 132 -5.29 -9.98 3.45
CA ILE A 132 -4.12 -10.27 2.63
C ILE A 132 -3.26 -11.27 3.38
N THR A 133 -3.11 -12.49 2.86
CA THR A 133 -2.40 -13.55 3.57
C THR A 133 -1.57 -14.46 2.68
N GLY A 134 -0.42 -14.89 3.18
CA GLY A 134 0.45 -15.86 2.51
C GLY A 134 1.02 -15.37 1.16
N CYS A 135 0.90 -14.09 0.86
CA CYS A 135 1.40 -13.52 -0.38
C CYS A 135 2.92 -13.29 -0.31
N GLU A 136 3.59 -13.45 -1.45
CA GLU A 136 4.97 -12.98 -1.65
C GLU A 136 4.96 -11.73 -2.52
N ILE A 137 5.40 -10.59 -1.94
CA ILE A 137 5.38 -9.28 -2.59
C ILE A 137 6.81 -8.73 -2.65
N ARG A 138 7.38 -8.65 -3.85
CA ARG A 138 8.81 -8.36 -3.97
C ARG A 138 9.21 -7.56 -5.21
N GLN A 139 10.27 -6.77 -5.06
CA GLN A 139 10.89 -6.01 -6.16
C GLN A 139 9.92 -5.07 -6.89
N ASN A 140 8.91 -4.55 -6.20
CA ASN A 140 7.96 -3.58 -6.73
C ASN A 140 8.40 -2.14 -6.40
N GLY A 141 7.83 -1.14 -7.05
CA GLY A 141 8.04 0.27 -6.78
C GLY A 141 9.24 0.88 -7.47
N GLY A 142 9.87 0.16 -8.40
CA GLY A 142 11.06 0.62 -9.10
C GLY A 142 10.76 1.21 -10.47
N ARG A 143 10.17 2.36 -10.55
CA ARG A 143 9.88 3.08 -11.80
C ARG A 143 11.13 3.38 -12.60
N ASN A 144 11.63 2.44 -13.37
CA ASN A 144 12.86 2.62 -14.15
C ASN A 144 12.63 2.80 -15.68
N ARG A 145 11.38 2.84 -16.14
CA ARG A 145 11.05 2.81 -17.57
C ARG A 145 10.10 3.90 -18.04
N MET A 146 9.68 4.82 -17.17
CA MET A 146 8.79 5.90 -17.58
C MET A 146 9.59 6.99 -18.33
N SER A 147 9.03 7.51 -19.40
CA SER A 147 9.53 8.73 -20.04
C SER A 147 9.30 9.93 -19.11
N ASP A 148 10.05 11.01 -19.29
CA ASP A 148 9.84 12.25 -18.53
C ASP A 148 8.40 12.79 -18.73
N GLU A 149 7.79 12.57 -19.88
CA GLU A 149 6.41 12.95 -20.19
C GLU A 149 5.39 12.09 -19.39
N ASP A 150 5.65 10.79 -19.25
CA ASP A 150 4.81 9.90 -18.43
C ASP A 150 4.94 10.23 -16.95
N LEU A 151 6.14 10.63 -16.50
CA LEU A 151 6.40 11.09 -15.14
C LEU A 151 5.66 12.39 -14.83
N GLU A 152 5.61 13.35 -15.77
CA GLU A 152 4.84 14.59 -15.64
C GLU A 152 3.34 14.34 -15.58
N ALA A 153 2.81 13.44 -16.41
CA ALA A 153 1.40 13.09 -16.38
C ALA A 153 1.00 12.39 -15.07
N ASP A 154 1.82 11.48 -14.57
CA ASP A 154 1.62 10.82 -13.29
C ASP A 154 1.78 11.79 -12.09
N PHE A 155 2.67 12.78 -12.21
CA PHE A 155 2.83 13.83 -11.21
C PHE A 155 1.54 14.65 -11.01
N ILE A 156 0.86 14.97 -12.08
CA ILE A 156 -0.41 15.72 -12.03
C ILE A 156 -1.53 14.86 -11.42
N LEU A 157 -1.49 13.56 -11.61
CA LEU A 157 -2.53 12.61 -11.15
C LEU A 157 -2.23 12.03 -9.75
N ASP A 158 -0.97 11.81 -9.40
CA ASP A 158 -0.53 11.30 -8.07
C ASP A 158 -0.32 12.44 -7.04
N GLN A 159 -0.79 13.63 -7.34
CA GLN A 159 -0.81 14.81 -6.47
C GLN A 159 0.41 14.98 -5.56
N GLY A 160 1.48 15.48 -6.15
CA GLY A 160 2.46 16.22 -5.37
C GLY A 160 3.54 15.46 -4.62
N ARG A 161 3.71 14.19 -4.83
CA ARG A 161 4.83 13.45 -4.20
C ARG A 161 6.23 13.87 -4.69
N MET A 162 6.31 14.84 -5.60
CA MET A 162 7.57 15.32 -6.17
C MET A 162 7.66 16.84 -6.30
N ALA A 163 7.07 17.59 -5.40
CA ALA A 163 7.15 19.08 -5.39
C ALA A 163 8.59 19.62 -5.26
N ASP A 164 9.56 18.77 -4.96
CA ASP A 164 10.97 19.14 -4.76
C ASP A 164 11.90 18.80 -5.93
N GLY A 165 11.37 18.32 -7.06
CA GLY A 165 12.17 17.91 -8.22
C GLY A 165 13.01 16.64 -7.99
N SER A 166 12.71 15.88 -6.95
CA SER A 166 13.42 14.66 -6.63
C SER A 166 12.98 13.49 -7.52
N SER A 167 13.81 12.46 -7.57
CA SER A 167 13.57 11.21 -8.31
C SER A 167 12.16 10.65 -8.07
N PRO A 168 11.53 10.00 -9.06
CA PRO A 168 10.21 9.39 -8.92
C PRO A 168 10.11 8.61 -7.62
N ALA A 169 9.03 8.84 -6.89
CA ALA A 169 8.81 8.24 -5.59
C ALA A 169 8.99 6.73 -5.67
N LYS A 170 9.83 6.21 -4.81
CA LYS A 170 10.00 4.76 -4.66
C LYS A 170 8.80 4.25 -3.87
N LEU A 171 8.03 3.39 -4.48
CA LEU A 171 6.75 2.96 -3.95
C LEU A 171 6.88 1.68 -3.12
N PRO A 172 6.00 1.49 -2.11
CA PRO A 172 6.10 0.37 -1.19
C PRO A 172 5.70 -0.97 -1.82
N GLY A 173 5.99 -2.05 -1.11
CA GLY A 173 5.46 -3.36 -1.45
C GLY A 173 3.94 -3.40 -1.32
N ILE A 174 3.40 -2.93 -0.19
CA ILE A 174 1.97 -2.79 0.08
C ILE A 174 1.70 -1.35 0.51
N SER A 175 0.72 -0.71 -0.12
CA SER A 175 0.17 0.59 0.30
C SER A 175 -1.23 0.43 0.87
N LEU A 176 -1.47 1.08 2.01
CA LEU A 176 -2.76 1.25 2.65
C LEU A 176 -3.05 2.75 2.67
N ASP A 177 -3.84 3.23 1.72
CA ASP A 177 -4.09 4.64 1.52
C ASP A 177 -5.56 4.97 1.78
N ASN A 178 -5.83 5.76 2.81
CA ASN A 178 -7.20 6.06 3.21
C ASN A 178 -8.07 4.79 3.39
N THR A 179 -7.60 3.85 4.19
CA THR A 179 -8.19 2.51 4.33
C THR A 179 -8.39 2.11 5.77
N ALA A 180 -9.33 1.19 6.03
CA ALA A 180 -9.62 0.78 7.39
C ALA A 180 -9.90 -0.73 7.53
N TYR A 181 -9.65 -1.24 8.73
CA TYR A 181 -10.02 -2.61 9.15
C TYR A 181 -9.43 -3.73 8.27
N ASN A 182 -8.39 -3.45 7.48
CA ASN A 182 -7.73 -4.47 6.68
C ASN A 182 -6.77 -5.29 7.54
N THR A 183 -6.63 -6.57 7.20
CA THR A 183 -5.71 -7.48 7.87
C THR A 183 -4.64 -7.96 6.90
N ILE A 184 -3.38 -7.66 7.22
CA ILE A 184 -2.19 -8.10 6.50
C ILE A 184 -1.47 -9.14 7.35
N TYR A 185 -1.63 -10.42 7.02
CA TYR A 185 -1.22 -11.52 7.87
C TYR A 185 -0.33 -12.54 7.18
N GLY A 186 0.82 -12.85 7.76
CA GLY A 186 1.64 -13.99 7.32
C GLY A 186 2.22 -13.85 5.90
N ASN A 187 2.46 -12.64 5.43
CA ASN A 187 3.02 -12.38 4.12
C ASN A 187 4.55 -12.29 4.18
N ILE A 188 5.18 -12.47 3.02
CA ILE A 188 6.60 -12.16 2.79
C ILE A 188 6.67 -10.91 1.91
N VAL A 189 7.11 -9.78 2.47
CA VAL A 189 7.24 -8.51 1.77
C VAL A 189 8.72 -8.14 1.72
N ARG A 190 9.33 -8.25 0.55
CA ARG A 190 10.78 -8.15 0.47
C ARG A 190 11.32 -7.48 -0.79
N ASP A 191 12.50 -6.92 -0.67
CA ASP A 191 13.25 -6.38 -1.83
C ASP A 191 12.49 -5.30 -2.61
N ASN A 192 11.48 -4.64 -2.04
CA ASN A 192 10.77 -3.56 -2.71
C ASN A 192 11.60 -2.28 -2.68
N TYR A 193 11.32 -1.36 -3.60
CA TYR A 193 12.14 -0.15 -3.74
C TYR A 193 11.84 0.92 -2.71
N GLY A 194 10.62 1.01 -2.21
CA GLY A 194 10.22 1.84 -1.08
C GLY A 194 10.10 1.05 0.21
N SER A 195 9.27 1.51 1.13
CA SER A 195 8.95 0.82 2.39
C SER A 195 8.30 -0.55 2.12
N GLY A 196 8.42 -1.47 3.05
CA GLY A 196 7.78 -2.78 2.92
C GLY A 196 6.26 -2.63 2.89
N ILE A 197 5.69 -2.07 3.95
CA ILE A 197 4.27 -1.75 4.08
C ILE A 197 4.17 -0.27 4.48
N LYS A 198 3.34 0.50 3.76
CA LYS A 198 3.11 1.91 4.04
C LYS A 198 1.62 2.17 4.26
N ALA A 199 1.28 2.79 5.38
CA ALA A 199 -0.06 3.26 5.70
C ALA A 199 -0.05 4.79 5.71
N VAL A 200 -0.97 5.41 4.95
CA VAL A 200 -1.02 6.86 4.76
C VAL A 200 -2.46 7.39 4.73
N ARG A 201 -2.61 8.69 4.86
CA ARG A 201 -3.86 9.44 4.61
C ARG A 201 -5.10 8.78 5.24
N SER A 202 -5.22 8.84 6.56
CA SER A 202 -6.33 8.22 7.30
C SER A 202 -6.40 6.69 7.19
N ALA A 203 -5.27 6.01 7.10
CA ALA A 203 -5.25 4.57 7.29
C ALA A 203 -5.43 4.25 8.79
N PHE A 204 -6.56 3.64 9.17
CA PHE A 204 -6.87 3.39 10.58
C PHE A 204 -7.41 2.00 10.85
N SER A 205 -7.25 1.56 12.10
CA SER A 205 -7.73 0.25 12.58
C SER A 205 -7.33 -0.94 11.69
N ASN A 206 -6.22 -0.82 10.96
CA ASN A 206 -5.66 -1.92 10.19
C ASN A 206 -4.79 -2.80 11.10
N THR A 207 -4.67 -4.07 10.76
CA THR A 207 -3.87 -5.05 11.50
C THR A 207 -2.76 -5.62 10.62
N ILE A 208 -1.50 -5.39 10.98
CA ILE A 208 -0.31 -5.89 10.32
C ILE A 208 0.36 -6.91 11.23
N LEU A 209 0.17 -8.20 10.93
CA LEU A 209 0.45 -9.26 11.88
C LEU A 209 1.26 -10.41 11.27
N CYS A 210 2.28 -10.90 11.98
CA CYS A 210 3.04 -12.09 11.62
C CYS A 210 3.69 -12.07 10.22
N ASN A 211 3.98 -10.90 9.66
CA ASN A 211 4.64 -10.80 8.37
C ASN A 211 6.16 -10.91 8.51
N GLN A 212 6.80 -11.35 7.43
CA GLN A 212 8.24 -11.23 7.22
C GLN A 212 8.51 -10.08 6.27
N ILE A 213 9.17 -9.03 6.76
CA ILE A 213 9.43 -7.79 6.02
C ILE A 213 10.95 -7.67 5.89
N ILE A 214 11.47 -7.89 4.69
CA ILE A 214 12.90 -8.16 4.50
C ILE A 214 13.49 -7.28 3.40
N ASP A 215 14.60 -6.58 3.70
CA ASP A 215 15.41 -5.85 2.70
C ASP A 215 14.59 -4.98 1.73
N ASN A 216 13.48 -4.40 2.17
CA ASN A 216 12.85 -3.32 1.43
C ASN A 216 13.75 -2.09 1.57
N ASN A 217 13.56 -1.04 0.80
CA ASN A 217 14.48 0.10 0.78
C ASN A 217 15.53 0.04 -0.37
N ARG A 218 15.27 -0.70 -1.42
CA ARG A 218 16.20 -0.76 -2.56
C ARG A 218 16.36 0.55 -3.31
N GLY A 219 15.43 1.47 -3.14
CA GLY A 219 15.47 2.80 -3.71
C GLY A 219 16.15 3.85 -2.84
N ALA A 220 16.66 3.48 -1.66
CA ALA A 220 17.28 4.42 -0.74
C ALA A 220 18.49 5.13 -1.35
N SER A 221 18.68 6.36 -0.92
CA SER A 221 19.85 7.18 -1.21
C SER A 221 20.23 7.97 0.03
N ASP A 222 21.24 8.79 -0.03
CA ASP A 222 21.64 9.65 1.09
C ASP A 222 20.54 10.63 1.54
N THR A 223 19.54 10.86 0.71
CA THR A 223 18.43 11.80 0.96
C THR A 223 17.08 11.12 1.17
N PHE A 224 16.95 9.85 0.79
CA PHE A 224 15.71 9.11 0.89
C PHE A 224 15.89 7.85 1.72
N HIS A 225 15.07 7.75 2.76
CA HIS A 225 15.05 6.62 3.67
C HIS A 225 13.71 5.91 3.57
N PHE A 226 13.72 4.59 3.62
CA PHE A 226 12.52 3.78 3.62
C PHE A 226 12.53 2.80 4.77
N PHE A 227 11.37 2.31 5.12
CA PHE A 227 11.12 1.63 6.37
C PHE A 227 10.59 0.21 6.15
N GLY A 228 10.68 -0.60 7.17
CA GLY A 228 9.99 -1.89 7.14
C GLY A 228 8.48 -1.68 7.10
N ILE A 229 7.94 -0.98 8.08
CA ILE A 229 6.55 -0.51 8.15
C ILE A 229 6.57 1.00 8.41
N GLU A 230 5.79 1.73 7.64
CA GLU A 230 5.68 3.19 7.71
C GLU A 230 4.24 3.60 7.97
N LEU A 231 4.02 4.43 8.99
CA LEU A 231 2.77 5.11 9.28
C LEU A 231 3.02 6.61 9.10
N SER A 232 2.54 7.20 8.03
CA SER A 232 2.79 8.62 7.73
C SER A 232 1.53 9.31 7.24
N THR A 233 1.53 10.63 7.28
CA THR A 233 0.43 11.43 6.74
C THR A 233 0.57 11.67 5.24
N ASP A 234 1.80 11.71 4.76
CA ASP A 234 2.16 11.92 3.35
C ASP A 234 1.40 13.09 2.68
N LEU A 235 1.12 14.12 3.48
CA LEU A 235 0.56 15.37 2.95
C LEU A 235 1.64 16.08 2.13
N ASN A 236 1.35 16.32 0.87
CA ASN A 236 2.16 17.25 0.11
C ASN A 236 1.83 18.71 0.52
N ALA A 237 2.73 19.63 0.19
CA ALA A 237 2.55 21.04 0.52
C ALA A 237 1.26 21.65 -0.09
N ASP A 238 0.77 21.10 -1.19
CA ASP A 238 -0.41 21.60 -1.88
C ASP A 238 -1.70 21.13 -1.21
N GLU A 239 -1.74 19.93 -0.64
CA GLU A 239 -2.87 19.44 0.17
C GLU A 239 -2.99 20.25 1.48
N ALA A 240 -1.86 20.57 2.11
CA ALA A 240 -1.84 21.44 3.28
C ALA A 240 -2.33 22.87 2.96
N VAL A 241 -2.02 23.39 1.77
CA VAL A 241 -2.47 24.70 1.30
C VAL A 241 -3.96 24.73 0.95
N GLN A 242 -4.51 23.60 0.49
CA GLN A 242 -5.93 23.49 0.15
C GLN A 242 -6.83 23.32 1.38
N GLY A 243 -6.27 23.23 2.59
CA GLY A 243 -7.04 23.09 3.82
C GLY A 243 -7.73 21.72 3.90
N LEU A 244 -7.22 20.74 3.21
CA LEU A 244 -7.62 19.35 3.40
C LEU A 244 -7.19 18.96 4.80
N ASP A 245 -8.16 18.64 5.61
CA ASP A 245 -7.95 18.33 7.01
C ASP A 245 -6.97 17.17 7.13
N PHE A 246 -6.00 17.40 7.98
CA PHE A 246 -5.07 16.50 8.54
C PHE A 246 -5.67 15.10 8.77
N THR A 247 -5.13 14.11 8.08
CA THR A 247 -5.67 12.75 8.08
C THR A 247 -4.64 11.77 8.65
N PRO A 248 -4.57 11.64 9.98
CA PRO A 248 -3.57 10.82 10.65
C PRO A 248 -3.79 9.33 10.45
N CYS A 249 -2.71 8.55 10.59
CA CYS A 249 -2.80 7.09 10.74
C CYS A 249 -3.00 6.74 12.21
N TYR A 250 -4.11 6.07 12.56
CA TYR A 250 -4.43 5.81 13.97
C TYR A 250 -5.07 4.44 14.21
N GLU A 251 -5.00 4.00 15.46
CA GLU A 251 -5.59 2.72 15.91
C GLU A 251 -5.12 1.49 15.11
N ASN A 252 -3.97 1.56 14.45
CA ASN A 252 -3.43 0.41 13.75
C ASN A 252 -2.69 -0.51 14.72
N ILE A 253 -2.74 -1.80 14.45
CA ILE A 253 -2.04 -2.84 15.23
C ILE A 253 -0.89 -3.39 14.38
N ILE A 254 0.34 -3.27 14.88
CA ILE A 254 1.55 -3.82 14.27
C ILE A 254 2.16 -4.83 15.23
N ALA A 255 1.97 -6.12 14.97
CA ALA A 255 2.36 -7.12 15.95
C ALA A 255 2.99 -8.38 15.35
N ARG A 256 3.93 -8.98 16.10
CA ARG A 256 4.55 -10.28 15.80
C ARG A 256 5.18 -10.35 14.40
N ASN A 257 5.55 -9.20 13.83
CA ASN A 257 6.27 -9.17 12.57
C ASN A 257 7.76 -9.42 12.80
N THR A 258 8.41 -10.05 11.83
CA THR A 258 9.85 -10.11 11.74
C THR A 258 10.30 -9.13 10.67
N ILE A 259 10.99 -8.09 11.08
CA ILE A 259 11.45 -7.00 10.21
C ILE A 259 12.97 -7.04 10.19
N SER A 260 13.56 -7.24 9.01
CA SER A 260 15.00 -7.45 8.90
C SER A 260 15.61 -6.85 7.64
N GLY A 261 16.92 -6.61 7.71
CA GLY A 261 17.70 -6.09 6.58
C GLY A 261 17.81 -4.58 6.56
N GLY A 262 18.18 -4.02 5.43
CA GLY A 262 18.67 -2.65 5.26
C GLY A 262 17.65 -1.51 5.41
N HIS A 263 16.56 -1.69 6.12
CA HIS A 263 15.62 -0.61 6.43
C HIS A 263 16.28 0.48 7.28
N TYR A 264 15.96 1.75 7.03
CA TYR A 264 16.41 2.85 7.89
C TYR A 264 15.84 2.68 9.32
N ALA A 265 14.54 2.48 9.42
CA ALA A 265 13.92 2.00 10.65
C ALA A 265 13.03 0.78 10.37
N GLY A 266 12.91 -0.10 11.34
CA GLY A 266 12.00 -1.25 11.24
C GLY A 266 10.55 -0.81 11.18
N VAL A 267 10.13 0.04 12.13
CA VAL A 267 8.84 0.75 12.13
C VAL A 267 9.09 2.24 12.25
N PHE A 268 8.44 3.03 11.41
CA PHE A 268 8.43 4.48 11.46
C PHE A 268 7.01 5.00 11.67
N MET A 269 6.86 5.96 12.59
CA MET A 269 5.64 6.71 12.82
C MET A 269 5.90 8.20 12.60
N GLY A 270 5.25 8.76 11.61
CA GLY A 270 5.27 10.20 11.32
C GLY A 270 4.61 11.04 12.43
N GLU A 271 4.73 12.36 12.35
CA GLU A 271 4.33 13.32 13.39
C GLU A 271 2.87 13.15 13.86
N ASP A 272 2.03 12.65 13.00
CA ASP A 272 0.58 12.61 13.20
C ASP A 272 0.00 11.22 13.42
N ALA A 273 0.82 10.20 13.35
CA ALA A 273 0.41 8.86 13.70
C ALA A 273 0.15 8.76 15.22
N PHE A 274 -1.03 8.30 15.65
CA PHE A 274 -1.38 8.18 17.05
C PHE A 274 -2.27 6.99 17.39
N MET A 275 -2.32 6.62 18.66
CA MET A 275 -3.10 5.47 19.17
C MET A 275 -2.79 4.15 18.45
N ASN A 276 -1.59 4.01 17.89
CA ASN A 276 -1.17 2.77 17.26
C ASN A 276 -0.54 1.84 18.31
N ASP A 277 -0.81 0.54 18.20
CA ASP A 277 -0.28 -0.48 19.09
C ASP A 277 0.81 -1.30 18.38
N ILE A 278 2.05 -1.24 18.89
CA ILE A 278 3.22 -1.90 18.31
C ILE A 278 3.81 -2.86 19.31
N PHE A 279 3.61 -4.17 19.15
CA PHE A 279 4.05 -5.14 20.14
C PHE A 279 4.51 -6.48 19.57
N ASP A 280 5.35 -7.17 20.35
CA ASP A 280 5.90 -8.48 20.04
C ASP A 280 6.61 -8.58 18.67
N ASN A 281 7.08 -7.46 18.08
CA ASN A 281 7.83 -7.49 16.84
C ASN A 281 9.31 -7.81 17.08
N THR A 282 9.95 -8.41 16.09
CA THR A 282 11.39 -8.68 16.07
C THR A 282 12.06 -7.86 14.99
N PHE A 283 13.03 -7.02 15.39
CA PHE A 283 13.81 -6.18 14.49
C PHE A 283 15.25 -6.71 14.39
N MET A 284 15.73 -6.90 13.17
CA MET A 284 17.08 -7.40 12.91
C MET A 284 17.76 -6.59 11.81
N ASP A 285 18.98 -6.16 12.05
CA ASP A 285 19.84 -5.52 11.04
C ASP A 285 19.23 -4.28 10.36
N CYS A 286 18.36 -3.53 11.05
CA CYS A 286 17.94 -2.21 10.60
C CYS A 286 19.12 -1.26 10.66
N THR A 287 19.26 -0.35 9.70
CA THR A 287 20.47 0.47 9.54
C THR A 287 20.61 1.53 10.61
N ASP A 288 19.53 2.15 11.05
CA ASP A 288 19.59 3.19 12.09
C ASP A 288 18.71 2.83 13.29
N TRP A 289 17.40 2.69 13.13
CA TRP A 289 16.49 2.46 14.23
C TRP A 289 15.76 1.12 14.15
N ALA A 290 15.53 0.48 15.29
CA ALA A 290 14.54 -0.58 15.37
C ALA A 290 13.13 0.00 15.18
N MET A 291 12.86 1.11 15.87
CA MET A 291 11.63 1.86 15.75
C MET A 291 11.90 3.35 16.00
N GLU A 292 11.35 4.19 15.14
CA GLU A 292 11.41 5.65 15.25
C GLU A 292 9.99 6.23 15.26
N SER A 293 9.73 7.16 16.17
CA SER A 293 8.47 7.89 16.22
C SER A 293 8.73 9.39 16.30
N LEU A 294 8.22 10.12 15.35
CA LEU A 294 8.17 11.60 15.40
C LEU A 294 6.87 12.11 16.03
N SER A 295 5.91 11.23 16.30
CA SER A 295 4.62 11.61 16.87
C SER A 295 4.73 12.04 18.31
N GLU A 296 4.18 13.21 18.62
CA GLU A 296 3.98 13.69 19.99
C GLU A 296 2.76 13.07 20.68
N LYS A 297 1.97 12.30 19.93
CA LYS A 297 0.71 11.76 20.38
C LYS A 297 0.88 10.32 20.89
N TYR A 298 -0.02 9.89 21.73
CA TYR A 298 0.05 8.57 22.37
C TYR A 298 -0.01 7.41 21.37
N SER A 299 0.95 6.53 21.45
CA SER A 299 0.97 5.20 20.86
C SER A 299 1.60 4.23 21.84
N SER A 300 1.22 2.95 21.81
CA SER A 300 1.79 1.97 22.74
C SER A 300 2.84 1.10 22.08
N THR A 301 3.91 0.79 22.84
CA THR A 301 4.93 -0.16 22.40
C THR A 301 5.22 -1.14 23.51
N LEU A 302 5.17 -2.44 23.22
CA LEU A 302 5.33 -3.48 24.23
C LEU A 302 6.04 -4.71 23.67
N ASN A 303 6.97 -5.27 24.44
CA ASN A 303 7.65 -6.54 24.17
C ASN A 303 8.35 -6.65 22.79
N ASN A 304 8.73 -5.54 22.19
CA ASN A 304 9.49 -5.57 20.94
C ASN A 304 10.93 -5.99 21.21
N MET A 305 11.48 -6.84 20.37
CA MET A 305 12.87 -7.28 20.43
C MET A 305 13.68 -6.66 19.29
N ALA A 306 14.78 -6.02 19.62
CA ALA A 306 15.71 -5.47 18.65
C ALA A 306 17.07 -6.17 18.77
N ASN A 307 17.55 -6.72 17.67
CA ASN A 307 18.87 -7.34 17.60
C ASN A 307 19.73 -6.59 16.59
N MET A 308 20.80 -5.97 17.09
CA MET A 308 21.83 -5.27 16.31
C MET A 308 21.39 -4.04 15.47
N PRO A 309 20.36 -3.25 15.79
CA PRO A 309 20.26 -1.93 15.19
C PRO A 309 21.36 -1.02 15.75
N THR A 310 21.76 -0.04 15.00
CA THR A 310 22.68 1.00 15.46
C THR A 310 22.08 1.77 16.63
N ARG A 311 20.75 1.94 16.62
CA ARG A 311 19.96 2.58 17.67
C ARG A 311 18.73 1.74 18.00
N GLY A 312 18.27 1.83 19.24
CA GLY A 312 17.13 1.06 19.71
C GLY A 312 15.77 1.63 19.28
N ILE A 313 14.92 1.90 20.27
CA ILE A 313 13.60 2.49 20.07
C ILE A 313 13.68 3.95 20.48
N GLU A 314 13.37 4.86 19.57
CA GLU A 314 13.17 6.27 19.87
C GLU A 314 11.68 6.59 19.89
N LEU A 315 11.26 7.21 20.97
CA LEU A 315 9.95 7.82 21.10
C LEU A 315 10.21 9.30 21.38
N SER A 316 10.18 10.14 20.36
CA SER A 316 10.31 11.58 20.57
C SER A 316 9.00 12.12 21.15
N ASN A 317 9.03 12.47 22.42
CA ASN A 317 8.03 13.38 22.98
C ASN A 317 8.47 14.78 22.57
N GLY A 318 7.99 15.32 21.48
CA GLY A 318 8.36 16.61 20.89
C GLY A 318 8.58 17.80 21.84
N GLN A 319 9.57 17.64 22.70
CA GLN A 319 10.14 18.71 23.52
C GLN A 319 11.63 18.74 23.24
N GLY A 320 12.00 19.39 22.14
CA GLY A 320 13.35 19.86 21.88
C GLY A 320 13.47 21.29 22.33
#